data_8d42cc484f1217ca4be8d87646a67ee9
#
_entry.id   8d42cc484f1217ca4be8d87646a67ee9
#
_cell.length_a   1.000
_cell.length_b   1.000
_cell.length_c   1.000
_cell.angle_alpha   90.00
_cell.angle_beta   90.00
_cell.angle_gamma   90.00
#
_symmetry.space_group_name_H-M   'P 1'
#
loop_
_entity.id
_entity.type
_entity.pdbx_description
1 polymer ?
#
loop_
_entity_poly.entity_id
_entity_poly.type
_entity_poly.pdbx_seq_one_letter_code
_entity_poly.pdbx_strand_id
1 'polypeptide(L)'
;MVKFNVKNLNIWFGQIHALKGVNIQVEANEILSVIGPSNSGKTSFLRMLNRLNDLNLNFRMSGLLELDQKDIKRIDIENLRKRVGMVFALPLPLPLSIFENVAYGVRMHGEKNRNKISEIVERTLKQAYLWDEVKDRLNVSAFKLSGGQQQRLCIARTLAVEPEVILFDEPCSGLDPISTAKVEEAMLKLKKDYTIVLVTNNVKQAARVGDRTAFFLSGELVELDRTEKMFTAPSDQRTDGYIRGKFG
;
A
#
# COMPACT_ATOMS: atom_id res chain seq x y z
N MET A 1 2.65 -18.93 0.09
CA MET A 1 2.75 -18.87 -1.42
C MET A 1 3.29 -17.49 -1.78
N VAL A 2 4.35 -17.45 -2.62
CA VAL A 2 4.96 -16.18 -3.03
C VAL A 2 4.02 -15.42 -3.96
N LYS A 3 3.65 -14.20 -3.58
CA LYS A 3 2.80 -13.29 -4.35
C LYS A 3 3.63 -12.41 -5.30
N PHE A 4 4.66 -11.73 -4.78
CA PHE A 4 5.67 -11.07 -5.61
C PHE A 4 7.03 -11.72 -5.43
N ASN A 5 7.73 -11.92 -6.53
CA ASN A 5 9.11 -12.38 -6.55
C ASN A 5 9.97 -11.32 -7.26
N VAL A 6 10.89 -10.72 -6.52
CA VAL A 6 11.76 -9.64 -6.98
C VAL A 6 13.20 -10.13 -6.95
N LYS A 7 13.89 -10.08 -8.10
CA LYS A 7 15.28 -10.51 -8.21
C LYS A 7 16.13 -9.45 -8.90
N ASN A 8 17.18 -9.04 -8.22
CA ASN A 8 18.17 -8.07 -8.69
C ASN A 8 17.52 -6.81 -9.29
N LEU A 9 16.49 -6.29 -8.60
CA LEU A 9 15.74 -5.13 -9.08
C LEU A 9 16.58 -3.86 -8.92
N ASN A 10 16.82 -3.20 -10.03
CA ASN A 10 17.43 -1.88 -10.07
C ASN A 10 16.45 -0.89 -10.70
N ILE A 11 16.37 0.31 -10.13
CA ILE A 11 15.52 1.39 -10.62
C ILE A 11 16.33 2.68 -10.72
N TRP A 12 16.19 3.36 -11.84
CA TRP A 12 16.77 4.70 -12.07
C TRP A 12 15.70 5.69 -12.50
N PHE A 13 15.90 6.94 -12.05
CA PHE A 13 15.20 8.12 -12.52
C PHE A 13 16.25 9.11 -13.04
N GLY A 14 16.46 9.14 -14.36
CA GLY A 14 17.56 9.84 -14.97
C GLY A 14 18.90 9.31 -14.48
N GLN A 15 19.68 10.17 -13.78
CA GLN A 15 20.98 9.83 -13.18
C GLN A 15 20.86 9.18 -11.78
N ILE A 16 19.68 9.26 -11.15
CA ILE A 16 19.50 8.79 -9.77
C ILE A 16 19.25 7.28 -9.78
N HIS A 17 20.13 6.50 -9.16
CA HIS A 17 19.96 5.07 -8.90
C HIS A 17 19.15 4.87 -7.62
N ALA A 18 17.84 4.79 -7.75
CA ALA A 18 16.90 4.79 -6.63
C ALA A 18 16.79 3.43 -5.92
N LEU A 19 16.96 2.32 -6.65
CA LEU A 19 17.04 0.97 -6.07
C LEU A 19 18.21 0.20 -6.69
N LYS A 20 18.94 -0.55 -5.86
CA LYS A 20 20.22 -1.17 -6.18
C LYS A 20 20.18 -2.66 -5.87
N GLY A 21 19.91 -3.49 -6.87
CA GLY A 21 20.00 -4.94 -6.78
C GLY A 21 19.07 -5.57 -5.73
N VAL A 22 17.87 -5.01 -5.52
CA VAL A 22 16.93 -5.47 -4.49
C VAL A 22 16.43 -6.88 -4.81
N ASN A 23 16.54 -7.77 -3.80
CA ASN A 23 16.02 -9.14 -3.83
C ASN A 23 15.03 -9.30 -2.68
N ILE A 24 13.75 -9.53 -2.97
CA ILE A 24 12.71 -9.66 -1.95
C ILE A 24 11.55 -10.51 -2.48
N GLN A 25 10.98 -11.32 -1.60
CA GLN A 25 9.74 -12.04 -1.86
C GLN A 25 8.65 -11.51 -0.92
N VAL A 26 7.46 -11.25 -1.47
CA VAL A 26 6.26 -10.92 -0.72
C VAL A 26 5.37 -12.16 -0.72
N GLU A 27 5.01 -12.64 0.46
CA GLU A 27 4.14 -13.79 0.60
C GLU A 27 2.66 -13.39 0.45
N ALA A 28 1.83 -14.33 0.02
CA ALA A 28 0.38 -14.11 -0.01
C ALA A 28 -0.17 -13.96 1.41
N ASN A 29 -1.12 -13.04 1.58
CA ASN A 29 -1.85 -12.81 2.84
C ASN A 29 -0.93 -12.44 4.02
N GLU A 30 0.18 -11.74 3.74
CA GLU A 30 1.01 -11.10 4.76
C GLU A 30 0.91 -9.57 4.67
N ILE A 31 1.28 -8.90 5.76
CA ILE A 31 1.65 -7.48 5.76
C ILE A 31 3.18 -7.40 5.73
N LEU A 32 3.75 -7.10 4.57
CA LEU A 32 5.15 -6.72 4.46
C LEU A 32 5.29 -5.22 4.74
N SER A 33 5.88 -4.86 5.86
CA SER A 33 6.22 -3.48 6.17
C SER A 33 7.58 -3.12 5.57
N VAL A 34 7.68 -1.96 4.91
CA VAL A 34 8.92 -1.43 4.35
C VAL A 34 9.26 -0.13 5.07
N ILE A 35 10.35 -0.13 5.82
CA ILE A 35 10.83 1.00 6.62
C ILE A 35 12.17 1.51 6.13
N GLY A 36 12.54 2.71 6.56
CA GLY A 36 13.84 3.34 6.23
C GLY A 36 13.71 4.86 6.18
N PRO A 37 14.81 5.59 6.15
CA PRO A 37 14.81 7.05 6.09
C PRO A 37 14.19 7.57 4.78
N SER A 38 13.90 8.87 4.73
CA SER A 38 13.46 9.53 3.51
C SER A 38 14.49 9.30 2.38
N ASN A 39 14.01 9.19 1.14
CA ASN A 39 14.83 8.92 -0.04
C ASN A 39 15.60 7.58 -0.05
N SER A 40 15.23 6.61 0.80
CA SER A 40 15.85 5.27 0.78
C SER A 40 15.32 4.33 -0.31
N GLY A 41 14.37 4.79 -1.15
CA GLY A 41 13.83 4.01 -2.27
C GLY A 41 12.51 3.30 -2.00
N LYS A 42 11.93 3.38 -0.78
CA LYS A 42 10.68 2.69 -0.38
C LYS A 42 9.49 2.94 -1.32
N THR A 43 9.19 4.22 -1.59
CA THR A 43 8.10 4.59 -2.50
C THR A 43 8.39 4.16 -3.94
N SER A 44 9.66 4.20 -4.38
CA SER A 44 10.05 3.69 -5.71
C SER A 44 9.84 2.19 -5.81
N PHE A 45 10.17 1.43 -4.76
CA PHE A 45 9.88 0.00 -4.67
C PHE A 45 8.36 -0.25 -4.71
N LEU A 46 7.59 0.43 -3.85
CA LEU A 46 6.14 0.25 -3.77
C LEU A 46 5.45 0.52 -5.11
N ARG A 47 5.76 1.66 -5.74
CA ARG A 47 5.18 2.06 -7.03
C ARG A 47 5.60 1.18 -8.20
N MET A 48 6.68 0.41 -8.05
CA MET A 48 7.08 -0.56 -9.07
C MET A 48 6.15 -1.76 -9.09
N LEU A 49 5.59 -2.17 -7.95
CA LEU A 49 4.71 -3.34 -7.84
C LEU A 49 3.42 -3.21 -8.67
N ASN A 50 2.97 -1.98 -8.99
CA ASN A 50 1.84 -1.71 -9.89
C ASN A 50 2.22 -0.87 -11.11
N ARG A 51 3.52 -0.76 -11.41
CA ARG A 51 4.06 -0.03 -12.56
C ARG A 51 3.65 1.45 -12.61
N LEU A 52 3.47 2.11 -11.45
CA LEU A 52 3.27 3.56 -11.41
C LEU A 52 4.54 4.34 -11.75
N ASN A 53 5.72 3.75 -11.58
CA ASN A 53 6.99 4.39 -11.99
C ASN A 53 7.07 4.61 -13.51
N ASP A 54 6.35 3.81 -14.31
CA ASP A 54 6.29 3.94 -15.78
C ASP A 54 5.73 5.31 -16.24
N LEU A 55 5.05 6.05 -15.35
CA LEU A 55 4.56 7.40 -15.63
C LEU A 55 5.68 8.46 -15.65
N ASN A 56 6.87 8.13 -15.16
CA ASN A 56 8.02 9.04 -15.20
C ASN A 56 8.83 8.78 -16.48
N LEU A 57 8.95 9.79 -17.33
CA LEU A 57 9.65 9.69 -18.62
C LEU A 57 11.13 9.28 -18.49
N ASN A 58 11.76 9.57 -17.35
CA ASN A 58 13.17 9.24 -17.10
C ASN A 58 13.33 7.91 -16.33
N PHE A 59 12.25 7.13 -16.17
CA PHE A 59 12.27 5.86 -15.46
C PHE A 59 12.94 4.77 -16.28
N ARG A 60 13.81 4.00 -15.64
CA ARG A 60 14.39 2.76 -16.18
C ARG A 60 14.48 1.72 -15.09
N MET A 61 14.31 0.47 -15.44
CA MET A 61 14.50 -0.67 -14.55
C MET A 61 15.25 -1.81 -15.21
N SER A 62 16.02 -2.57 -14.40
CA SER A 62 16.55 -3.89 -14.73
C SER A 62 16.24 -4.88 -13.60
N GLY A 63 16.45 -6.16 -13.87
CA GLY A 63 16.07 -7.24 -12.96
C GLY A 63 14.70 -7.81 -13.28
N LEU A 64 14.26 -8.73 -12.43
CA LEU A 64 12.99 -9.46 -12.57
C LEU A 64 12.01 -9.02 -11.46
N LEU A 65 10.77 -8.79 -11.84
CA LEU A 65 9.65 -8.59 -10.92
C LEU A 65 8.45 -9.37 -11.44
N GLU A 66 8.00 -10.34 -10.66
CA GLU A 66 6.88 -11.22 -11.00
C GLU A 66 5.74 -11.03 -9.99
N LEU A 67 4.52 -11.10 -10.51
CA LEU A 67 3.29 -11.27 -9.75
C LEU A 67 2.71 -12.65 -10.12
N ASP A 68 2.55 -13.54 -9.14
CA ASP A 68 2.11 -14.93 -9.35
C ASP A 68 2.90 -15.63 -10.46
N GLN A 69 4.24 -15.56 -10.38
CA GLN A 69 5.19 -16.17 -11.33
C GLN A 69 5.13 -15.60 -12.76
N LYS A 70 4.39 -14.52 -12.99
CA LYS A 70 4.31 -13.84 -14.28
C LYS A 70 5.02 -12.49 -14.22
N ASP A 71 5.97 -12.26 -15.14
CA ASP A 71 6.65 -10.96 -15.25
C ASP A 71 5.63 -9.83 -15.42
N ILE A 72 5.67 -8.83 -14.52
CA ILE A 72 4.73 -7.71 -14.52
C ILE A 72 4.75 -6.90 -15.82
N LYS A 73 5.85 -6.92 -16.57
CA LYS A 73 5.95 -6.26 -17.89
C LYS A 73 5.06 -6.90 -18.95
N ARG A 74 4.72 -8.20 -18.75
CA ARG A 74 3.86 -8.97 -19.65
C ARG A 74 2.39 -8.96 -19.24
N ILE A 75 2.08 -8.33 -18.10
CA ILE A 75 0.70 -8.16 -17.65
C ILE A 75 0.19 -6.84 -18.24
N ASP A 76 -1.01 -6.87 -18.79
CA ASP A 76 -1.71 -5.67 -19.21
C ASP A 76 -1.82 -4.68 -18.04
N ILE A 77 -1.59 -3.38 -18.30
CA ILE A 77 -1.43 -2.38 -17.25
C ILE A 77 -2.72 -2.13 -16.45
N GLU A 78 -3.87 -2.17 -17.12
CA GLU A 78 -5.16 -1.96 -16.47
C GLU A 78 -5.49 -3.17 -15.57
N ASN A 79 -5.25 -4.38 -16.09
CA ASN A 79 -5.41 -5.61 -15.33
C ASN A 79 -4.46 -5.66 -14.12
N LEU A 80 -3.17 -5.27 -14.30
CA LEU A 80 -2.23 -5.20 -13.19
C LEU A 80 -2.73 -4.25 -12.10
N ARG A 81 -3.16 -3.03 -12.45
CA ARG A 81 -3.62 -2.02 -11.50
C ARG A 81 -4.96 -2.34 -10.87
N LYS A 82 -5.79 -3.16 -11.51
CA LYS A 82 -6.99 -3.73 -10.89
C LYS A 82 -6.63 -4.75 -9.82
N ARG A 83 -5.66 -5.62 -10.09
CA ARG A 83 -5.18 -6.66 -9.15
C ARG A 83 -4.34 -6.08 -8.01
N VAL A 84 -3.62 -4.97 -8.25
CA VAL A 84 -2.69 -4.33 -7.31
C VAL A 84 -3.11 -2.90 -7.07
N GLY A 85 -4.02 -2.72 -6.11
CA GLY A 85 -4.54 -1.41 -5.72
C GLY A 85 -3.54 -0.61 -4.88
N MET A 86 -3.69 0.72 -4.85
CA MET A 86 -2.80 1.59 -4.09
C MET A 86 -3.57 2.66 -3.31
N VAL A 87 -3.17 2.85 -2.07
CA VAL A 87 -3.62 3.91 -1.16
C VAL A 87 -2.44 4.83 -0.89
N PHE A 88 -2.59 6.11 -1.20
CA PHE A 88 -1.55 7.13 -1.10
C PHE A 88 -1.52 7.79 0.29
N ALA A 89 -0.38 8.42 0.62
CA ALA A 89 -0.19 9.14 1.87
C ALA A 89 -1.19 10.29 2.06
N LEU A 90 -1.36 11.09 1.00
CA LEU A 90 -2.38 12.13 0.98
C LEU A 90 -3.70 11.52 0.48
N PRO A 91 -4.78 11.59 1.26
CA PRO A 91 -6.08 11.14 0.79
C PRO A 91 -6.54 12.01 -0.40
N LEU A 92 -6.91 11.34 -1.49
CA LEU A 92 -7.34 11.98 -2.73
C LEU A 92 -8.75 11.48 -3.11
N PRO A 93 -9.79 11.93 -2.39
CA PRO A 93 -11.15 11.62 -2.81
C PRO A 93 -11.44 12.31 -4.15
N LEU A 94 -12.25 11.66 -4.98
CA LEU A 94 -12.78 12.27 -6.19
C LEU A 94 -13.79 13.39 -5.82
N PRO A 95 -14.01 14.42 -6.68
CA PRO A 95 -14.98 15.47 -6.45
C PRO A 95 -16.43 14.96 -6.64
N LEU A 96 -16.75 13.90 -5.92
CA LEU A 96 -18.01 13.16 -5.98
C LEU A 96 -18.54 12.94 -4.55
N SER A 97 -19.74 12.37 -4.43
CA SER A 97 -20.26 11.93 -3.13
C SER A 97 -19.44 10.78 -2.53
N ILE A 98 -19.68 10.46 -1.26
CA ILE A 98 -19.09 9.32 -0.58
C ILE A 98 -19.43 8.03 -1.33
N PHE A 99 -20.71 7.84 -1.67
CA PHE A 99 -21.18 6.68 -2.44
C PHE A 99 -20.46 6.57 -3.78
N GLU A 100 -20.46 7.65 -4.55
CA GLU A 100 -19.89 7.66 -5.89
C GLU A 100 -18.36 7.46 -5.89
N ASN A 101 -17.65 7.90 -4.85
CA ASN A 101 -16.22 7.60 -4.71
C ASN A 101 -15.96 6.10 -4.69
N VAL A 102 -16.74 5.34 -3.93
CA VAL A 102 -16.57 3.89 -3.81
C VAL A 102 -17.09 3.17 -5.06
N ALA A 103 -18.26 3.59 -5.57
CA ALA A 103 -18.90 3.00 -6.73
C ALA A 103 -18.14 3.26 -8.05
N TYR A 104 -17.28 4.27 -8.10
CA TYR A 104 -16.62 4.73 -9.33
C TYR A 104 -15.89 3.61 -10.06
N GLY A 105 -14.95 2.95 -9.40
CA GLY A 105 -14.15 1.87 -9.99
C GLY A 105 -15.00 0.68 -10.41
N VAL A 106 -16.01 0.34 -9.62
CA VAL A 106 -16.94 -0.78 -9.89
C VAL A 106 -17.71 -0.55 -11.19
N ARG A 107 -18.19 0.68 -11.39
CA ARG A 107 -18.89 1.09 -12.63
C ARG A 107 -17.96 1.13 -13.84
N MET A 108 -16.75 1.65 -13.66
CA MET A 108 -15.75 1.68 -14.74
C MET A 108 -15.37 0.28 -15.22
N HIS A 109 -15.46 -0.73 -14.35
CA HIS A 109 -15.28 -2.14 -14.71
C HIS A 109 -16.58 -2.83 -15.20
N GLY A 110 -17.63 -2.04 -15.51
CA GLY A 110 -18.80 -2.51 -16.25
C GLY A 110 -19.97 -2.98 -15.38
N GLU A 111 -19.90 -2.91 -14.05
CA GLU A 111 -21.06 -3.25 -13.20
C GLU A 111 -22.14 -2.15 -13.31
N LYS A 112 -23.36 -2.55 -13.63
CA LYS A 112 -24.52 -1.66 -13.82
C LYS A 112 -25.66 -1.92 -12.83
N ASN A 113 -25.62 -3.05 -12.13
CA ASN A 113 -26.66 -3.40 -11.16
C ASN A 113 -26.54 -2.53 -9.91
N ARG A 114 -27.54 -1.67 -9.70
CA ARG A 114 -27.56 -0.73 -8.58
C ARG A 114 -27.53 -1.40 -7.21
N ASN A 115 -28.24 -2.52 -7.04
CA ASN A 115 -28.28 -3.26 -5.76
C ASN A 115 -26.90 -3.81 -5.45
N LYS A 116 -26.26 -4.45 -6.43
CA LYS A 116 -24.90 -5.02 -6.27
C LYS A 116 -23.87 -3.92 -5.97
N ILE A 117 -23.95 -2.77 -6.65
CA ILE A 117 -23.09 -1.62 -6.33
C ILE A 117 -23.31 -1.15 -4.90
N SER A 118 -24.57 -1.05 -4.43
CA SER A 118 -24.89 -0.64 -3.06
C SER A 118 -24.33 -1.64 -2.03
N GLU A 119 -24.43 -2.92 -2.27
CA GLU A 119 -23.85 -3.98 -1.43
C GLU A 119 -22.33 -3.88 -1.35
N ILE A 120 -21.65 -3.64 -2.49
CA ILE A 120 -20.20 -3.43 -2.53
C ILE A 120 -19.81 -2.17 -1.73
N VAL A 121 -20.52 -1.06 -1.92
CA VAL A 121 -20.26 0.18 -1.19
C VAL A 121 -20.40 -0.02 0.32
N GLU A 122 -21.48 -0.63 0.78
CA GLU A 122 -21.69 -0.92 2.20
C GLU A 122 -20.58 -1.83 2.75
N ARG A 123 -20.32 -2.96 2.09
CA ARG A 123 -19.30 -3.93 2.48
C ARG A 123 -17.93 -3.27 2.63
N THR A 124 -17.49 -2.51 1.63
CA THR A 124 -16.15 -1.93 1.62
C THR A 124 -16.00 -0.76 2.59
N LEU A 125 -17.05 0.03 2.80
CA LEU A 125 -17.06 1.05 3.85
C LEU A 125 -16.99 0.43 5.25
N LYS A 126 -17.63 -0.74 5.47
CA LYS A 126 -17.48 -1.53 6.71
C LYS A 126 -16.07 -2.05 6.88
N GLN A 127 -15.47 -2.62 5.83
CA GLN A 127 -14.08 -3.11 5.85
C GLN A 127 -13.07 -1.99 6.15
N ALA A 128 -13.35 -0.76 5.70
CA ALA A 128 -12.54 0.42 5.96
C ALA A 128 -12.87 1.14 7.30
N TYR A 129 -13.74 0.58 8.15
CA TYR A 129 -14.20 1.19 9.41
C TYR A 129 -14.78 2.61 9.24
N LEU A 130 -15.50 2.85 8.17
CA LEU A 130 -16.09 4.14 7.87
C LEU A 130 -17.64 4.12 7.85
N TRP A 131 -18.26 2.95 7.67
CA TRP A 131 -19.69 2.80 7.46
C TRP A 131 -20.55 3.52 8.51
N ASP A 132 -20.31 3.25 9.79
CA ASP A 132 -21.13 3.80 10.87
C ASP A 132 -21.06 5.33 10.99
N GLU A 133 -20.01 5.93 10.44
CA GLU A 133 -19.83 7.40 10.44
C GLU A 133 -20.50 8.08 9.24
N VAL A 134 -20.84 7.32 8.17
CA VAL A 134 -21.27 7.91 6.89
C VAL A 134 -22.58 7.35 6.32
N LYS A 135 -23.11 6.23 6.84
CA LYS A 135 -24.26 5.51 6.29
C LYS A 135 -25.49 6.38 6.03
N ASP A 136 -25.74 7.38 6.89
CA ASP A 136 -26.88 8.28 6.79
C ASP A 136 -26.62 9.50 5.89
N ARG A 137 -25.42 9.63 5.31
CA ARG A 137 -24.99 10.76 4.49
C ARG A 137 -24.15 10.39 3.27
N LEU A 138 -24.40 9.24 2.67
CA LEU A 138 -23.63 8.71 1.53
C LEU A 138 -23.64 9.63 0.29
N ASN A 139 -24.68 10.46 0.14
CA ASN A 139 -24.81 11.41 -0.97
C ASN A 139 -24.07 12.75 -0.73
N VAL A 140 -23.47 12.94 0.45
CA VAL A 140 -22.69 14.14 0.76
C VAL A 140 -21.35 14.09 0.04
N SER A 141 -20.83 15.25 -0.38
CA SER A 141 -19.49 15.35 -1.00
C SER A 141 -18.41 14.79 -0.09
N ALA A 142 -17.52 13.96 -0.66
CA ALA A 142 -16.40 13.37 0.04
C ALA A 142 -15.42 14.40 0.63
N PHE A 143 -15.36 15.61 0.07
CA PHE A 143 -14.54 16.71 0.61
C PHE A 143 -15.01 17.24 1.98
N LYS A 144 -16.25 16.93 2.39
CA LYS A 144 -16.78 17.29 3.72
C LYS A 144 -16.34 16.31 4.83
N LEU A 145 -15.63 15.26 4.48
CA LEU A 145 -15.05 14.30 5.44
C LEU A 145 -13.78 14.85 6.06
N SER A 146 -13.49 14.44 7.32
CA SER A 146 -12.18 14.68 7.94
C SER A 146 -11.07 13.94 7.21
N GLY A 147 -9.80 14.32 7.40
CA GLY A 147 -8.67 13.67 6.75
C GLY A 147 -8.63 12.14 6.97
N GLY A 148 -8.86 11.70 8.21
CA GLY A 148 -8.92 10.26 8.52
C GLY A 148 -10.12 9.55 7.89
N GLN A 149 -11.28 10.23 7.77
CA GLN A 149 -12.43 9.70 7.04
C GLN A 149 -12.15 9.61 5.54
N GLN A 150 -11.51 10.63 4.95
CA GLN A 150 -11.11 10.63 3.54
C GLN A 150 -10.13 9.49 3.24
N GLN A 151 -9.16 9.24 4.14
CA GLN A 151 -8.22 8.14 3.98
C GLN A 151 -8.93 6.79 3.98
N ARG A 152 -9.85 6.57 4.93
CA ARG A 152 -10.66 5.35 4.98
C ARG A 152 -11.60 5.22 3.78
N LEU A 153 -12.09 6.33 3.24
CA LEU A 153 -12.84 6.33 1.98
C LEU A 153 -11.97 5.88 0.80
N CYS A 154 -10.71 6.35 0.72
CA CYS A 154 -9.76 5.89 -0.30
C CYS A 154 -9.46 4.39 -0.17
N ILE A 155 -9.37 3.86 1.05
CA ILE A 155 -9.25 2.43 1.30
C ILE A 155 -10.50 1.69 0.77
N ALA A 156 -11.72 2.13 1.15
CA ALA A 156 -12.97 1.52 0.68
C ALA A 156 -13.07 1.53 -0.86
N ARG A 157 -12.69 2.63 -1.50
CA ARG A 157 -12.64 2.76 -2.96
C ARG A 157 -11.69 1.75 -3.59
N THR A 158 -10.52 1.54 -2.99
CA THR A 158 -9.53 0.56 -3.46
C THR A 158 -10.06 -0.86 -3.32
N LEU A 159 -10.71 -1.18 -2.21
CA LEU A 159 -11.31 -2.50 -1.96
C LEU A 159 -12.48 -2.83 -2.90
N ALA A 160 -13.20 -1.81 -3.37
CA ALA A 160 -14.42 -1.99 -4.17
C ALA A 160 -14.19 -2.70 -5.51
N VAL A 161 -12.98 -2.64 -6.05
CA VAL A 161 -12.60 -3.36 -7.29
C VAL A 161 -12.01 -4.75 -7.03
N GLU A 162 -12.04 -5.21 -5.77
CA GLU A 162 -11.58 -6.53 -5.33
C GLU A 162 -10.16 -6.85 -5.77
N PRO A 163 -9.16 -6.04 -5.36
CA PRO A 163 -7.76 -6.30 -5.68
C PRO A 163 -7.28 -7.58 -4.98
N GLU A 164 -6.14 -8.12 -5.39
CA GLU A 164 -5.44 -9.21 -4.71
C GLU A 164 -4.37 -8.70 -3.75
N VAL A 165 -3.83 -7.51 -4.07
CA VAL A 165 -2.78 -6.83 -3.30
C VAL A 165 -3.17 -5.39 -3.05
N ILE A 166 -2.90 -4.90 -1.84
CA ILE A 166 -3.08 -3.49 -1.48
C ILE A 166 -1.74 -2.90 -1.10
N LEU A 167 -1.35 -1.86 -1.81
CA LEU A 167 -0.15 -1.08 -1.54
C LEU A 167 -0.52 0.15 -0.71
N PHE A 168 0.12 0.34 0.44
CA PHE A 168 -0.05 1.52 1.28
C PHE A 168 1.23 2.35 1.29
N ASP A 169 1.17 3.58 0.81
CA ASP A 169 2.27 4.55 0.84
C ASP A 169 2.00 5.55 1.98
N GLU A 170 2.59 5.34 3.15
CA GLU A 170 2.45 6.17 4.36
C GLU A 170 0.99 6.53 4.73
N PRO A 171 0.08 5.55 4.84
CA PRO A 171 -1.37 5.79 4.89
C PRO A 171 -1.84 6.54 6.13
N CYS A 172 -1.02 6.65 7.16
CA CYS A 172 -1.35 7.33 8.42
C CYS A 172 -0.60 8.65 8.61
N SER A 173 0.14 9.11 7.58
CA SER A 173 0.83 10.41 7.65
C SER A 173 -0.17 11.54 7.84
N GLY A 174 0.03 12.34 8.91
CA GLY A 174 -0.85 13.47 9.23
C GLY A 174 -2.23 13.12 9.80
N LEU A 175 -2.48 11.84 10.13
CA LEU A 175 -3.71 11.43 10.81
C LEU A 175 -3.58 11.55 12.33
N ASP A 176 -4.70 11.83 12.98
CA ASP A 176 -4.81 11.75 14.44
C ASP A 176 -4.70 10.29 14.94
N PRO A 177 -4.39 10.07 16.25
CA PRO A 177 -4.19 8.72 16.77
C PRO A 177 -5.40 7.79 16.62
N ILE A 178 -6.63 8.31 16.73
CA ILE A 178 -7.86 7.51 16.63
C ILE A 178 -8.05 7.05 15.17
N SER A 179 -7.86 7.96 14.21
CA SER A 179 -7.92 7.64 12.78
C SER A 179 -6.82 6.64 12.38
N THR A 180 -5.60 6.82 12.91
CA THR A 180 -4.49 5.90 12.71
C THR A 180 -4.83 4.49 13.22
N ALA A 181 -5.37 4.37 14.42
CA ALA A 181 -5.77 3.07 15.00
C ALA A 181 -6.80 2.35 14.12
N LYS A 182 -7.80 3.07 13.57
CA LYS A 182 -8.81 2.51 12.67
C LYS A 182 -8.21 2.02 11.34
N VAL A 183 -7.24 2.75 10.78
CA VAL A 183 -6.53 2.32 9.54
C VAL A 183 -5.68 1.08 9.83
N GLU A 184 -4.98 1.03 10.96
CA GLU A 184 -4.18 -0.14 11.37
C GLU A 184 -5.06 -1.37 11.62
N GLU A 185 -6.20 -1.19 12.28
CA GLU A 185 -7.16 -2.27 12.51
C GLU A 185 -7.75 -2.79 11.19
N ALA A 186 -8.04 -1.88 10.24
CA ALA A 186 -8.47 -2.27 8.90
C ALA A 186 -7.40 -3.15 8.22
N MET A 187 -6.13 -2.75 8.20
CA MET A 187 -5.04 -3.53 7.62
C MET A 187 -4.92 -4.93 8.24
N LEU A 188 -4.98 -5.02 9.58
CA LEU A 188 -4.90 -6.30 10.31
C LEU A 188 -6.05 -7.25 9.98
N LYS A 189 -7.25 -6.73 9.71
CA LYS A 189 -8.38 -7.57 9.26
C LYS A 189 -8.26 -7.94 7.78
N LEU A 190 -7.88 -6.98 6.94
CA LEU A 190 -7.76 -7.16 5.50
C LEU A 190 -6.69 -8.19 5.11
N LYS A 191 -5.61 -8.35 5.89
CA LYS A 191 -4.55 -9.31 5.55
C LYS A 191 -5.02 -10.77 5.46
N LYS A 192 -6.20 -11.11 6.01
CA LYS A 192 -6.77 -12.45 5.90
C LYS A 192 -7.13 -12.81 4.45
N ASP A 193 -7.52 -11.80 3.68
CA ASP A 193 -8.03 -11.96 2.31
C ASP A 193 -7.11 -11.31 1.27
N TYR A 194 -6.26 -10.36 1.69
CA TYR A 194 -5.41 -9.56 0.81
C TYR A 194 -3.94 -9.64 1.21
N THR A 195 -3.06 -9.58 0.22
CA THR A 195 -1.64 -9.32 0.46
C THR A 195 -1.43 -7.82 0.63
N ILE A 196 -0.68 -7.40 1.64
CA ILE A 196 -0.46 -5.97 1.92
C ILE A 196 1.03 -5.64 1.89
N VAL A 197 1.40 -4.57 1.18
CA VAL A 197 2.73 -3.96 1.27
C VAL A 197 2.57 -2.55 1.82
N LEU A 198 3.10 -2.32 3.02
CA LEU A 198 3.02 -1.06 3.73
C LEU A 198 4.38 -0.36 3.70
N VAL A 199 4.47 0.79 3.08
CA VAL A 199 5.59 1.73 3.25
C VAL A 199 5.25 2.70 4.37
N THR A 200 6.13 2.83 5.35
CA THR A 200 5.93 3.79 6.45
C THR A 200 7.27 4.29 7.03
N ASN A 201 7.31 5.57 7.36
CA ASN A 201 8.39 6.17 8.16
C ASN A 201 8.14 5.98 9.67
N ASN A 202 6.93 5.56 10.06
CA ASN A 202 6.59 5.28 11.45
C ASN A 202 6.99 3.86 11.85
N VAL A 203 8.17 3.73 12.43
CA VAL A 203 8.74 2.47 12.90
C VAL A 203 7.78 1.73 13.86
N LYS A 204 7.08 2.47 14.73
CA LYS A 204 6.11 1.89 15.66
C LYS A 204 4.88 1.31 14.93
N GLN A 205 4.45 1.92 13.83
CA GLN A 205 3.37 1.39 13.01
C GLN A 205 3.79 0.06 12.37
N ALA A 206 4.98 0.00 11.76
CA ALA A 206 5.51 -1.24 11.19
C ALA A 206 5.57 -2.36 12.24
N ALA A 207 6.01 -2.05 13.47
CA ALA A 207 6.05 -3.00 14.58
C ALA A 207 4.67 -3.54 14.99
N ARG A 208 3.61 -2.71 14.89
CA ARG A 208 2.26 -3.12 15.31
C ARG A 208 1.53 -3.97 14.28
N VAL A 209 1.75 -3.71 12.98
CA VAL A 209 0.92 -4.32 11.94
C VAL A 209 1.66 -5.29 11.03
N GLY A 210 2.99 -5.18 10.88
CA GLY A 210 3.78 -5.99 9.96
C GLY A 210 3.97 -7.43 10.43
N ASP A 211 3.87 -8.39 9.52
CA ASP A 211 4.29 -9.77 9.76
C ASP A 211 5.79 -9.90 9.51
N ARG A 212 6.29 -9.31 8.43
CA ARG A 212 7.70 -9.16 8.10
C ARG A 212 8.02 -7.70 7.85
N THR A 213 9.26 -7.32 8.14
CA THR A 213 9.73 -5.94 7.94
C THR A 213 10.99 -5.95 7.09
N ALA A 214 11.00 -5.10 6.06
CA ALA A 214 12.14 -4.83 5.19
C ALA A 214 12.70 -3.45 5.51
N PHE A 215 13.99 -3.37 5.82
CA PHE A 215 14.69 -2.11 6.03
C PHE A 215 15.46 -1.68 4.79
N PHE A 216 15.12 -0.51 4.25
CA PHE A 216 15.75 0.10 3.09
C PHE A 216 16.64 1.27 3.51
N LEU A 217 17.87 1.31 2.98
CA LEU A 217 18.82 2.40 3.19
C LEU A 217 19.55 2.71 1.88
N SER A 218 19.51 3.97 1.45
CA SER A 218 20.25 4.45 0.25
C SER A 218 20.01 3.61 -1.03
N GLY A 219 18.79 3.09 -1.19
CA GLY A 219 18.36 2.30 -2.34
C GLY A 219 18.65 0.80 -2.21
N GLU A 220 19.20 0.35 -1.11
CA GLU A 220 19.51 -1.06 -0.84
C GLU A 220 18.53 -1.66 0.16
N LEU A 221 18.18 -2.93 -0.01
CA LEU A 221 17.54 -3.75 1.01
C LEU A 221 18.63 -4.24 1.98
N VAL A 222 18.66 -3.63 3.17
CA VAL A 222 19.67 -3.94 4.20
C VAL A 222 19.33 -5.21 4.95
N GLU A 223 18.08 -5.33 5.38
CA GLU A 223 17.61 -6.46 6.18
C GLU A 223 16.13 -6.74 5.89
N LEU A 224 15.77 -8.02 5.94
CA LEU A 224 14.40 -8.50 5.82
C LEU A 224 14.22 -9.69 6.75
N ASP A 225 13.34 -9.55 7.73
CA ASP A 225 13.05 -10.65 8.67
C ASP A 225 11.62 -10.52 9.22
N ARG A 226 11.20 -11.45 10.08
CA ARG A 226 9.98 -11.32 10.89
C ARG A 226 10.02 -10.03 11.67
N THR A 227 8.91 -9.33 11.74
CA THR A 227 8.83 -8.03 12.41
C THR A 227 9.29 -8.12 13.87
N GLU A 228 8.86 -9.15 14.61
CA GLU A 228 9.29 -9.36 15.98
C GLU A 228 10.82 -9.40 16.11
N LYS A 229 11.51 -10.17 15.24
CA LYS A 229 12.97 -10.27 15.27
C LYS A 229 13.64 -8.94 14.88
N MET A 230 13.14 -8.27 13.84
CA MET A 230 13.65 -6.97 13.40
C MET A 230 13.65 -5.92 14.52
N PHE A 231 12.64 -5.94 15.41
CA PHE A 231 12.48 -4.95 16.46
C PHE A 231 13.10 -5.35 17.81
N THR A 232 13.45 -6.62 18.00
CA THR A 232 14.06 -7.11 19.26
C THR A 232 15.55 -7.42 19.13
N ALA A 233 15.94 -8.04 18.01
CA ALA A 233 17.31 -8.50 17.77
C ALA A 233 17.65 -8.42 16.26
N PRO A 234 17.72 -7.21 15.67
CA PRO A 234 18.11 -7.06 14.27
C PRO A 234 19.54 -7.60 14.05
N SER A 235 19.77 -8.17 12.87
CA SER A 235 21.07 -8.77 12.52
C SER A 235 22.08 -7.73 12.01
N ASP A 236 21.59 -6.62 11.42
CA ASP A 236 22.44 -5.54 10.90
C ASP A 236 22.44 -4.33 11.86
N GLN A 237 23.64 -3.82 12.19
CA GLN A 237 23.79 -2.66 13.07
C GLN A 237 23.12 -1.38 12.55
N ARG A 238 23.00 -1.24 11.21
CA ARG A 238 22.29 -0.11 10.58
C ARG A 238 20.81 -0.18 10.88
N THR A 239 20.22 -1.38 10.86
CA THR A 239 18.82 -1.63 11.23
C THR A 239 18.59 -1.26 12.70
N ASP A 240 19.45 -1.73 13.61
CA ASP A 240 19.38 -1.38 15.04
C ASP A 240 19.46 0.13 15.25
N GLY A 241 20.42 0.78 14.57
CA GLY A 241 20.59 2.23 14.65
C GLY A 241 19.36 3.02 14.20
N TYR A 242 18.72 2.60 13.09
CA TYR A 242 17.52 3.23 12.57
C TYR A 242 16.31 3.03 13.51
N ILE A 243 16.06 1.79 13.95
CA ILE A 243 14.94 1.46 14.83
C ILE A 243 15.05 2.21 16.16
N ARG A 244 16.25 2.39 16.69
CA ARG A 244 16.51 3.15 17.92
C ARG A 244 16.56 4.68 17.71
N GLY A 245 16.34 5.17 16.49
CA GLY A 245 16.32 6.61 16.20
C GLY A 245 17.68 7.28 16.26
N LYS A 246 18.78 6.55 16.03
CA LYS A 246 20.15 7.15 15.97
C LYS A 246 20.37 7.96 14.68
N PHE A 247 19.58 7.69 13.65
CA PHE A 247 19.53 8.43 12.40
C PHE A 247 18.18 8.20 11.67
N GLY A 248 17.81 9.09 10.73
CA GLY A 248 16.57 8.94 9.94
C GLY A 248 15.96 10.25 9.52
#